data_617fee6b9a5a8658ad5b492ccd1ae12c
#
_entry.id   617fee6b9a5a8658ad5b492ccd1ae12c
#
_cell.length_a   1.000
_cell.length_b   1.000
_cell.length_c   1.000
_cell.angle_alpha   90.00
_cell.angle_beta   90.00
_cell.angle_gamma   90.00
#
_symmetry.space_group_name_H-M   'P 1'
#
loop_
_entity.id
_entity.type
_entity.pdbx_description
1 polymer ?
#
loop_
_entity_poly.entity_id
_entity_poly.type
_entity_poly.pdbx_seq_one_letter_code
_entity_poly.pdbx_strand_id
1 'polypeptide(L)'
;MTTSNSANTKQSNNASQKRKPIHNGYFNHPTSSSSNIPMSILIREQGLEIYGLYWVMLEEAHAQLKCCVNIQTMEIIANIFHAQPEHLELLYHHYFRRPGKGYNSHILYADFCEESAIRSYFPHPLLAYTDNELLRMIMQDGLKAYGLYWLV
;
A
#
# COMPACT_ATOMS: atom_id res chain seq x y z
N MET A 1 -8.81 -60.26 -33.94
CA MET A 1 -9.49 -58.94 -33.84
C MET A 1 -9.02 -58.30 -32.58
N THR A 2 -8.05 -57.41 -32.70
CA THR A 2 -7.39 -56.70 -31.60
C THR A 2 -7.73 -55.22 -31.73
N THR A 3 -8.56 -54.73 -30.80
CA THR A 3 -8.91 -53.30 -30.70
C THR A 3 -7.99 -52.63 -29.68
N SER A 4 -7.08 -51.80 -30.16
CA SER A 4 -6.20 -50.96 -29.37
C SER A 4 -6.96 -49.69 -28.94
N ASN A 5 -7.11 -49.51 -27.64
CA ASN A 5 -7.61 -48.25 -27.03
C ASN A 5 -6.42 -47.31 -26.78
N SER A 6 -6.34 -46.24 -27.55
CA SER A 6 -5.42 -45.12 -27.30
C SER A 6 -6.00 -44.22 -26.20
N ALA A 7 -5.39 -44.23 -25.03
CA ALA A 7 -5.64 -43.28 -23.97
C ALA A 7 -5.01 -41.92 -24.29
N ASN A 8 -5.84 -40.93 -24.50
CA ASN A 8 -5.43 -39.56 -24.79
C ASN A 8 -5.15 -38.85 -23.46
N THR A 9 -3.88 -38.79 -23.07
CA THR A 9 -3.41 -38.07 -21.88
C THR A 9 -3.39 -36.56 -22.17
N LYS A 10 -4.39 -35.86 -21.69
CA LYS A 10 -4.36 -34.38 -21.68
C LYS A 10 -3.28 -33.89 -20.71
N GLN A 11 -2.15 -33.45 -21.25
CA GLN A 11 -1.19 -32.66 -20.51
C GLN A 11 -1.82 -31.32 -20.16
N SER A 12 -2.07 -31.10 -18.85
CA SER A 12 -2.41 -29.80 -18.31
C SER A 12 -1.14 -28.94 -18.31
N ASN A 13 -1.05 -28.01 -19.25
CA ASN A 13 -0.04 -26.97 -19.23
C ASN A 13 -0.30 -26.03 -18.04
N ASN A 14 0.28 -26.35 -16.88
CA ASN A 14 0.49 -25.39 -15.82
C ASN A 14 1.52 -24.34 -16.30
N ALA A 15 1.03 -23.32 -16.99
CA ALA A 15 1.80 -22.12 -17.22
C ALA A 15 2.09 -21.51 -15.84
N SER A 16 3.29 -21.77 -15.31
CA SER A 16 3.83 -21.09 -14.15
C SER A 16 3.81 -19.58 -14.46
N GLN A 17 2.87 -18.86 -13.85
CA GLN A 17 2.88 -17.41 -13.86
C GLN A 17 4.23 -16.97 -13.30
N LYS A 18 5.12 -16.49 -14.18
CA LYS A 18 6.36 -15.84 -13.80
C LYS A 18 6.00 -14.68 -12.88
N ARG A 19 6.29 -14.82 -11.58
CA ARG A 19 6.19 -13.73 -10.62
C ARG A 19 7.03 -12.59 -11.18
N LYS A 20 6.40 -11.44 -11.45
CA LYS A 20 7.16 -10.23 -11.76
C LYS A 20 8.12 -9.99 -10.60
N PRO A 21 9.40 -9.69 -10.87
CA PRO A 21 10.35 -9.41 -9.80
C PRO A 21 9.79 -8.22 -8.99
N ILE A 22 9.80 -8.37 -7.68
CA ILE A 22 9.58 -7.26 -6.75
C ILE A 22 10.69 -6.26 -7.11
N HIS A 23 10.30 -5.10 -7.65
CA HIS A 23 11.24 -4.07 -8.06
C HIS A 23 12.06 -3.63 -6.85
N ASN A 24 13.27 -4.15 -6.71
CA ASN A 24 14.38 -3.72 -5.84
C ASN A 24 14.02 -3.01 -4.51
N GLY A 25 12.88 -3.33 -3.87
CA GLY A 25 12.44 -2.69 -2.64
C GLY A 25 11.94 -1.24 -2.80
N TYR A 26 11.56 -0.81 -4.00
CA TYR A 26 11.03 0.52 -4.29
C TYR A 26 9.71 0.45 -5.07
N PHE A 27 8.87 1.46 -4.92
CA PHE A 27 7.69 1.71 -5.75
C PHE A 27 7.69 3.14 -6.28
N ASN A 28 7.00 3.37 -7.39
CA ASN A 28 6.89 4.71 -7.97
C ASN A 28 5.78 5.49 -7.28
N HIS A 29 6.09 6.68 -6.82
CA HIS A 29 5.13 7.57 -6.18
C HIS A 29 5.05 8.91 -6.91
N PRO A 30 3.83 9.46 -7.13
CA PRO A 30 3.66 10.77 -7.76
C PRO A 30 4.32 11.89 -6.95
N THR A 31 5.08 12.77 -7.61
CA THR A 31 5.70 13.93 -6.95
C THR A 31 4.70 14.96 -6.43
N SER A 32 3.45 14.86 -6.86
CA SER A 32 2.36 15.79 -6.49
C SER A 32 1.41 15.26 -5.42
N SER A 33 1.78 14.24 -4.66
CA SER A 33 0.88 13.61 -3.68
C SER A 33 0.36 14.56 -2.63
N SER A 34 1.23 15.44 -2.11
CA SER A 34 0.84 16.43 -1.09
C SER A 34 -0.09 17.51 -1.65
N SER A 35 -0.03 17.78 -2.96
CA SER A 35 -0.90 18.74 -3.64
C SER A 35 -2.17 18.12 -4.24
N ASN A 36 -2.36 16.81 -4.13
CA ASN A 36 -3.64 16.18 -4.45
C ASN A 36 -4.73 16.79 -3.58
N ILE A 37 -5.86 17.20 -4.19
CA ILE A 37 -6.91 17.96 -3.50
C ILE A 37 -7.41 17.27 -2.22
N PRO A 38 -7.78 15.98 -2.21
CA PRO A 38 -8.16 15.29 -0.99
C PRO A 38 -7.08 15.32 0.08
N MET A 39 -5.81 15.06 -0.28
CA MET A 39 -4.71 15.03 0.69
C MET A 39 -4.40 16.42 1.24
N SER A 40 -4.42 17.47 0.42
CA SER A 40 -4.19 18.84 0.89
C SER A 40 -5.29 19.31 1.87
N ILE A 41 -6.52 18.88 1.65
CA ILE A 41 -7.63 19.13 2.60
C ILE A 41 -7.38 18.37 3.91
N LEU A 42 -7.03 17.09 3.84
CA LEU A 42 -6.74 16.29 5.03
C LEU A 42 -5.57 16.86 5.84
N ILE A 43 -4.48 17.27 5.19
CA ILE A 43 -3.33 17.91 5.88
C ILE A 43 -3.77 19.20 6.56
N ARG A 44 -4.59 20.03 5.90
CA ARG A 44 -5.08 21.28 6.47
C ARG A 44 -5.96 21.06 7.69
N GLU A 45 -6.81 20.06 7.66
CA GLU A 45 -7.82 19.80 8.70
C GLU A 45 -7.30 18.93 9.85
N GLN A 46 -6.45 17.95 9.54
CA GLN A 46 -5.96 16.95 10.48
C GLN A 46 -4.45 17.08 10.81
N GLY A 47 -3.75 17.99 10.12
CA GLY A 47 -2.31 18.18 10.29
C GLY A 47 -1.44 17.16 9.54
N LEU A 48 -0.13 17.28 9.73
CA LEU A 48 0.85 16.42 9.04
C LEU A 48 0.89 14.98 9.55
N GLU A 49 0.27 14.69 10.68
CA GLU A 49 0.20 13.32 11.23
C GLU A 49 -0.56 12.38 10.27
N ILE A 50 -1.68 12.84 9.71
CA ILE A 50 -2.43 12.03 8.74
C ILE A 50 -1.62 11.77 7.47
N TYR A 51 -0.76 12.72 7.05
CA TYR A 51 0.11 12.53 5.89
C TYR A 51 1.23 11.54 6.18
N GLY A 52 1.81 11.55 7.39
CA GLY A 52 2.76 10.53 7.82
C GLY A 52 2.14 9.13 7.87
N LEU A 53 0.92 9.01 8.40
CA LEU A 53 0.18 7.75 8.41
C LEU A 53 -0.17 7.26 6.99
N TYR A 54 -0.52 8.18 6.09
CA TYR A 54 -0.75 7.87 4.67
C TYR A 54 0.48 7.21 4.03
N TRP A 55 1.69 7.73 4.28
CA TRP A 55 2.92 7.14 3.77
C TRP A 55 3.15 5.72 4.29
N VAL A 56 2.97 5.49 5.59
CA VAL A 56 3.07 4.15 6.19
C VAL A 56 2.08 3.18 5.54
N MET A 57 0.84 3.61 5.31
CA MET A 57 -0.17 2.78 4.64
C MET A 57 0.16 2.47 3.19
N LEU A 58 0.74 3.45 2.46
CA LEU A 58 1.22 3.25 1.08
C LEU A 58 2.33 2.22 1.02
N GLU A 59 3.30 2.32 1.91
CA GLU A 59 4.44 1.41 1.98
C GLU A 59 3.98 -0.01 2.31
N GLU A 60 3.07 -0.18 3.26
CA GLU A 60 2.45 -1.47 3.57
C GLU A 60 1.68 -2.04 2.37
N ALA A 61 0.89 -1.21 1.69
CA ALA A 61 0.12 -1.64 0.52
C ALA A 61 1.04 -2.12 -0.61
N HIS A 62 2.08 -1.36 -0.94
CA HIS A 62 3.03 -1.70 -1.99
C HIS A 62 3.92 -2.91 -1.64
N ALA A 63 4.14 -3.18 -0.36
CA ALA A 63 4.84 -4.39 0.08
C ALA A 63 4.02 -5.67 -0.19
N GLN A 64 2.71 -5.57 -0.40
CA GLN A 64 1.83 -6.69 -0.70
C GLN A 64 1.66 -6.88 -2.21
N LEU A 65 1.55 -8.15 -2.66
CA LEU A 65 1.45 -8.49 -4.09
C LEU A 65 0.26 -7.86 -4.83
N LYS A 66 -0.81 -7.51 -4.10
CA LYS A 66 -2.06 -6.97 -4.67
C LYS A 66 -2.29 -5.52 -4.31
N CYS A 67 -1.25 -4.84 -3.82
CA CYS A 67 -1.37 -3.46 -3.34
C CYS A 67 -2.56 -3.27 -2.38
N CYS A 68 -2.51 -3.98 -1.28
CA CYS A 68 -3.58 -4.00 -0.27
C CYS A 68 -3.01 -3.88 1.14
N VAL A 69 -3.83 -3.46 2.07
CA VAL A 69 -3.51 -3.45 3.50
C VAL A 69 -4.47 -4.34 4.28
N ASN A 70 -3.96 -4.94 5.35
CA ASN A 70 -4.79 -5.60 6.34
C ASN A 70 -5.18 -4.59 7.43
N ILE A 71 -6.47 -4.41 7.67
CA ILE A 71 -7.00 -3.45 8.65
C ILE A 71 -6.40 -3.69 10.04
N GLN A 72 -6.36 -4.95 10.50
CA GLN A 72 -5.80 -5.28 11.82
C GLN A 72 -4.32 -4.93 11.93
N THR A 73 -3.54 -5.18 10.87
CA THR A 73 -2.13 -4.79 10.83
C THR A 73 -1.99 -3.27 10.90
N MET A 74 -2.81 -2.53 10.18
CA MET A 74 -2.78 -1.07 10.20
C MET A 74 -3.20 -0.49 11.56
N GLU A 75 -4.17 -1.09 12.23
CA GLU A 75 -4.56 -0.69 13.60
C GLU A 75 -3.41 -0.90 14.59
N ILE A 76 -2.68 -2.02 14.48
CA ILE A 76 -1.50 -2.28 15.32
C ILE A 76 -0.41 -1.25 15.07
N ILE A 77 -0.09 -0.96 13.80
CA ILE A 77 0.93 0.02 13.42
C ILE A 77 0.52 1.43 13.90
N ALA A 78 -0.73 1.83 13.69
CA ALA A 78 -1.25 3.11 14.14
C ALA A 78 -1.16 3.26 15.67
N ASN A 79 -1.48 2.21 16.41
CA ASN A 79 -1.35 2.20 17.88
C ASN A 79 0.12 2.34 18.32
N ILE A 80 1.06 1.66 17.66
CA ILE A 80 2.50 1.78 17.96
C ILE A 80 2.98 3.22 17.77
N PHE A 81 2.49 3.90 16.74
CA PHE A 81 2.86 5.27 16.42
C PHE A 81 1.93 6.32 17.05
N HIS A 82 1.02 5.91 17.93
CA HIS A 82 0.06 6.78 18.63
C HIS A 82 -0.81 7.63 17.68
N ALA A 83 -1.12 7.10 16.49
CA ALA A 83 -1.97 7.77 15.53
C ALA A 83 -3.44 7.82 16.02
N GLN A 84 -4.16 8.87 15.63
CA GLN A 84 -5.59 8.98 15.93
C GLN A 84 -6.37 7.93 15.12
N PRO A 85 -7.28 7.15 15.73
CA PRO A 85 -8.09 6.16 15.02
C PRO A 85 -8.89 6.75 13.85
N GLU A 86 -9.35 7.99 14.00
CA GLU A 86 -10.11 8.72 12.99
C GLU A 86 -9.29 8.98 11.72
N HIS A 87 -7.97 9.11 11.84
CA HIS A 87 -7.07 9.26 10.68
C HIS A 87 -7.06 8.01 9.80
N LEU A 88 -7.09 6.81 10.40
CA LEU A 88 -7.21 5.56 9.63
C LEU A 88 -8.52 5.51 8.84
N GLU A 89 -9.65 5.83 9.47
CA GLU A 89 -10.96 5.81 8.81
C GLU A 89 -11.03 6.81 7.65
N LEU A 90 -10.48 8.02 7.83
CA LEU A 90 -10.41 9.03 6.78
C LEU A 90 -9.57 8.54 5.59
N LEU A 91 -8.40 7.94 5.86
CA LEU A 91 -7.52 7.40 4.81
C LEU A 91 -8.16 6.21 4.10
N TYR A 92 -8.82 5.31 4.82
CA TYR A 92 -9.56 4.20 4.22
C TYR A 92 -10.66 4.72 3.28
N HIS A 93 -11.39 5.74 3.69
CA HIS A 93 -12.47 6.31 2.90
C HIS A 93 -11.97 6.96 1.60
N HIS A 94 -10.85 7.66 1.64
CA HIS A 94 -10.36 8.44 0.51
C HIS A 94 -9.44 7.68 -0.45
N TYR A 95 -8.72 6.66 0.02
CA TYR A 95 -7.63 6.04 -0.73
C TYR A 95 -7.74 4.52 -0.89
N PHE A 96 -8.73 3.91 -0.26
CA PHE A 96 -8.88 2.46 -0.30
C PHE A 96 -10.31 2.06 -0.61
N ARG A 97 -10.47 0.93 -1.27
CA ARG A 97 -11.77 0.31 -1.56
C ARG A 97 -11.89 -1.01 -0.82
N ARG A 98 -13.09 -1.31 -0.36
CA ARG A 98 -13.43 -2.62 0.19
C ARG A 98 -13.58 -3.64 -0.95
N PRO A 99 -13.14 -4.88 -0.78
CA PRO A 99 -13.41 -5.93 -1.73
C PRO A 99 -14.92 -6.18 -1.85
N GLY A 100 -15.34 -6.68 -3.01
CA GLY A 100 -16.74 -7.07 -3.23
C GLY A 100 -17.18 -8.24 -2.33
N LYS A 101 -18.47 -8.59 -2.39
CA LYS A 101 -19.03 -9.72 -1.62
C LYS A 101 -18.25 -11.01 -1.89
N GLY A 102 -17.93 -11.76 -0.82
CA GLY A 102 -17.19 -13.02 -0.90
C GLY A 102 -15.67 -12.91 -0.68
N TYR A 103 -15.14 -11.72 -0.52
CA TYR A 103 -13.73 -11.49 -0.16
C TYR A 103 -13.56 -11.22 1.34
N ASN A 104 -12.31 -11.33 1.81
CA ASN A 104 -11.98 -11.05 3.20
C ASN A 104 -12.26 -9.58 3.53
N SER A 105 -13.17 -9.31 4.46
CA SER A 105 -13.58 -7.97 4.87
C SER A 105 -12.48 -7.16 5.58
N HIS A 106 -11.41 -7.84 6.03
CA HIS A 106 -10.26 -7.21 6.69
C HIS A 106 -9.17 -6.72 5.73
N ILE A 107 -9.36 -6.91 4.42
CA ILE A 107 -8.42 -6.46 3.40
C ILE A 107 -9.00 -5.26 2.66
N LEU A 108 -8.22 -4.21 2.53
CA LEU A 108 -8.54 -3.02 1.72
C LEU A 108 -7.53 -2.89 0.59
N TYR A 109 -8.02 -2.59 -0.60
CA TYR A 109 -7.19 -2.39 -1.79
C TYR A 109 -6.97 -0.89 -2.01
N ALA A 110 -5.73 -0.52 -2.28
CA ALA A 110 -5.39 0.86 -2.58
C ALA A 110 -5.84 1.26 -4.00
N ASP A 111 -6.53 2.39 -4.12
CA ASP A 111 -7.07 2.86 -5.41
C ASP A 111 -5.99 3.40 -6.37
N PHE A 112 -4.80 3.72 -5.86
CA PHE A 112 -3.72 4.39 -6.59
C PHE A 112 -2.64 3.43 -7.12
N CYS A 113 -2.80 2.13 -6.98
CA CYS A 113 -1.83 1.15 -7.47
C CYS A 113 -1.97 0.81 -8.95
N GLU A 114 -2.91 1.44 -9.65
CA GLU A 114 -3.01 1.32 -11.09
C GLU A 114 -1.96 2.25 -11.74
N GLU A 115 -1.19 1.71 -12.68
CA GLU A 115 -0.23 2.46 -13.51
C GLU A 115 -0.96 3.43 -14.45
N SER A 116 -1.70 4.39 -13.91
CA SER A 116 -2.23 5.48 -14.70
C SER A 116 -1.11 6.46 -15.02
N ALA A 117 -1.14 7.04 -16.22
CA ALA A 117 -0.15 7.90 -16.86
C ALA A 117 0.33 9.09 -16.00
N ILE A 118 1.03 8.81 -14.93
CA ILE A 118 1.64 9.81 -14.05
C ILE A 118 2.90 10.31 -14.74
N ARG A 119 2.94 11.59 -15.08
CA ARG A 119 4.03 12.21 -15.82
C ARG A 119 5.29 12.46 -14.96
N SER A 120 5.16 12.43 -13.64
CA SER A 120 6.25 12.71 -12.72
C SER A 120 6.11 11.84 -11.48
N TYR A 121 7.13 11.04 -11.18
CA TYR A 121 7.19 10.16 -10.01
C TYR A 121 8.63 10.10 -9.47
N PHE A 122 8.76 9.66 -8.24
CA PHE A 122 10.05 9.31 -7.64
C PHE A 122 10.01 7.88 -7.08
N PRO A 123 11.15 7.18 -7.02
CA PRO A 123 11.23 5.87 -6.38
C PRO A 123 11.15 6.05 -4.86
N HIS A 124 10.13 5.44 -4.25
CA HIS A 124 9.95 5.44 -2.80
C HIS A 124 10.32 4.06 -2.25
N PRO A 125 11.17 3.97 -1.20
CA PRO A 125 11.53 2.69 -0.60
C PRO A 125 10.32 1.98 -0.01
N LEU A 126 10.20 0.66 -0.22
CA LEU A 126 9.23 -0.16 0.46
C LEU A 126 9.55 -0.20 1.96
N LEU A 127 8.51 -0.07 2.79
CA LEU A 127 8.64 -0.13 4.24
C LEU A 127 9.71 0.83 4.80
N ALA A 128 9.84 2.02 4.20
CA ALA A 128 10.82 3.03 4.62
C ALA A 128 10.67 3.40 6.11
N TYR A 129 9.44 3.40 6.64
CA TYR A 129 9.17 3.66 8.06
C TYR A 129 9.82 2.65 9.01
N THR A 130 10.26 1.48 8.53
CA THR A 130 10.99 0.47 9.32
C THR A 130 12.50 0.67 9.31
N ASP A 131 13.03 1.59 8.51
CA ASP A 131 14.43 1.99 8.56
C ASP A 131 14.78 2.53 9.95
N ASN A 132 15.94 2.17 10.49
CA ASN A 132 16.29 2.47 11.87
C ASN A 132 16.28 3.98 12.19
N GLU A 133 16.68 4.82 11.26
CA GLU A 133 16.72 6.27 11.48
C GLU A 133 15.34 6.90 11.35
N LEU A 134 14.57 6.49 10.34
CA LEU A 134 13.19 6.95 10.15
C LEU A 134 12.28 6.46 11.26
N LEU A 135 12.41 5.19 11.67
CA LEU A 135 11.66 4.65 12.80
C LEU A 135 11.97 5.41 14.09
N ARG A 136 13.26 5.70 14.36
CA ARG A 136 13.66 6.49 15.53
C ARG A 136 13.04 7.89 15.49
N MET A 137 13.03 8.55 14.34
CA MET A 137 12.38 9.84 14.17
C MET A 137 10.87 9.75 14.46
N ILE A 138 10.17 8.73 13.94
CA ILE A 138 8.74 8.53 14.21
C ILE A 138 8.50 8.32 15.71
N MET A 139 9.32 7.50 16.35
CA MET A 139 9.17 7.21 17.79
C MET A 139 9.47 8.42 18.69
N GLN A 140 10.33 9.34 18.27
CA GLN A 140 10.69 10.55 19.02
C GLN A 140 9.76 11.72 18.74
N ASP A 141 9.45 11.97 17.47
CA ASP A 141 8.78 13.19 17.00
C ASP A 141 7.37 12.91 16.41
N GLY A 142 6.97 11.65 16.35
CA GLY A 142 5.66 11.21 15.86
C GLY A 142 5.54 11.15 14.33
N LEU A 143 4.39 10.67 13.87
CA LEU A 143 4.05 10.58 12.44
C LEU A 143 4.05 11.93 11.73
N LYS A 144 3.86 13.02 12.45
CA LYS A 144 3.97 14.37 11.91
C LYS A 144 5.36 14.65 11.33
N ALA A 145 6.43 14.18 11.98
CA ALA A 145 7.79 14.31 11.46
C ALA A 145 7.99 13.46 10.21
N TYR A 146 7.41 12.27 10.17
CA TYR A 146 7.42 11.41 8.98
C TYR A 146 6.67 12.04 7.80
N GLY A 147 5.50 12.63 8.05
CA GLY A 147 4.77 13.39 7.05
C GLY A 147 5.56 14.57 6.52
N LEU A 148 6.25 15.31 7.40
CA LEU A 148 7.11 16.43 7.00
C LEU A 148 8.32 15.96 6.16
N TYR A 149 8.92 14.84 6.51
CA TYR A 149 10.04 14.24 5.77
C TYR A 149 9.69 13.97 4.30
N TRP A 150 8.46 13.52 4.03
CA TRP A 150 7.96 13.23 2.69
C TRP A 150 7.20 14.39 2.03
N LEU A 151 7.10 15.53 2.68
CA LEU A 151 6.48 16.71 2.11
C LEU A 151 7.45 17.38 1.12
N VAL A 152 7.42 16.91 -0.12
CA VAL A 152 8.29 17.37 -1.21
C VAL A 152 7.48 18.17 -2.22
#